data_9c6df59b9261e719d80e323e715d7281
#
_entry.id   9c6df59b9261e719d80e323e715d7281
#
_cell.length_a   1.000
_cell.length_b   1.000
_cell.length_c   1.000
_cell.angle_alpha   90.00
_cell.angle_beta   90.00
_cell.angle_gamma   90.00
#
_symmetry.space_group_name_H-M   'P 1'
#
loop_
_entity.id
_entity.type
_entity.pdbx_description
1 polymer ?
#
loop_
_entity_poly.entity_id
_entity_poly.type
_entity_poly.pdbx_seq_one_letter_code
_entity_poly.pdbx_strand_id
1 'polypeptide(L)'
;YRGLRPWEYNPEDVTTYCRRCHAEEHNLLEMPKFGWEYIGMEDLGDLVGRCDNCDSQLRYQHTVYHPSVGYLYVGATCADKLTESQEASELEKREKRKKSSLKTWKQGENGILFRNFNKNRFEIHTNGDFFTIKIDGYILDESFQSEYEAKCFAFELYVNGMIDEMISDLHQKEWEQFKNKVNCDLLMKE
;
A
#
# COMPACT_ATOMS: atom_id res chain seq x y z
N TYR A 1 -13.21 0.61 50.10
CA TYR A 1 -13.51 2.00 50.53
C TYR A 1 -15.00 2.16 50.74
N ARG A 2 -15.52 1.57 51.81
CA ARG A 2 -16.95 1.65 52.11
C ARG A 2 -17.17 2.67 53.23
N GLY A 3 -17.85 3.76 52.88
CA GLY A 3 -18.52 4.60 53.84
C GLY A 3 -17.95 5.99 54.15
N LEU A 4 -16.78 6.33 53.59
CA LEU A 4 -16.26 7.69 53.70
C LEU A 4 -16.96 8.61 52.68
N ARG A 5 -17.30 9.83 53.09
CA ARG A 5 -17.78 10.85 52.17
C ARG A 5 -16.59 11.44 51.41
N PRO A 6 -16.79 12.05 50.22
CA PRO A 6 -15.70 12.54 49.38
C PRO A 6 -14.69 13.48 50.07
N TRP A 7 -15.14 14.21 51.09
CA TRP A 7 -14.29 15.13 51.86
C TRP A 7 -13.62 14.51 53.09
N GLU A 8 -13.84 13.21 53.32
CA GLU A 8 -13.23 12.45 54.43
C GLU A 8 -12.01 11.68 54.02
N TYR A 9 -11.66 11.69 52.71
CA TYR A 9 -10.43 11.10 52.19
C TYR A 9 -9.27 12.08 52.34
N ASN A 10 -8.07 11.57 52.61
CA ASN A 10 -6.89 12.40 52.54
C ASN A 10 -6.66 12.88 51.10
N PRO A 11 -6.24 14.13 50.86
CA PRO A 11 -5.95 14.65 49.55
C PRO A 11 -4.89 13.81 48.78
N GLU A 12 -4.01 13.11 49.51
CA GLU A 12 -2.98 12.26 48.97
C GLU A 12 -3.53 10.92 48.40
N ASP A 13 -4.73 10.52 48.91
CA ASP A 13 -5.39 9.28 48.45
C ASP A 13 -6.38 9.52 47.31
N VAL A 14 -6.51 10.75 46.82
CA VAL A 14 -7.46 11.14 45.78
C VAL A 14 -6.73 11.71 44.56
N THR A 15 -6.99 11.13 43.41
CA THR A 15 -6.54 11.66 42.15
C THR A 15 -7.71 12.34 41.42
N THR A 16 -7.50 13.59 41.01
CA THR A 16 -8.51 14.33 40.25
C THR A 16 -8.39 13.96 38.76
N TYR A 17 -9.43 13.36 38.22
CA TYR A 17 -9.57 13.07 36.82
C TYR A 17 -10.56 14.02 36.12
N CYS A 18 -10.30 14.38 34.87
CA CYS A 18 -11.37 14.87 34.00
C CYS A 18 -12.37 13.74 33.72
N ARG A 19 -13.56 14.07 33.19
CA ARG A 19 -14.61 13.06 32.92
C ARG A 19 -14.10 11.90 32.02
N ARG A 20 -13.27 12.22 31.05
CA ARG A 20 -12.69 11.22 30.13
C ARG A 20 -11.70 10.31 30.87
N CYS A 21 -10.71 10.89 31.55
CA CYS A 21 -9.70 10.10 32.28
C CYS A 21 -10.36 9.23 33.38
N HIS A 22 -11.42 9.72 34.03
CA HIS A 22 -12.18 8.94 35.01
C HIS A 22 -12.93 7.78 34.37
N ALA A 23 -13.51 7.97 33.18
CA ALA A 23 -14.17 6.91 32.43
C ALA A 23 -13.16 5.88 31.88
N GLU A 24 -11.98 6.31 31.47
CA GLU A 24 -10.85 5.45 31.07
C GLU A 24 -10.40 4.55 32.22
N GLU A 25 -10.16 5.13 33.41
CA GLU A 25 -9.73 4.38 34.61
C GLU A 25 -10.73 3.29 35.03
N HIS A 26 -12.01 3.57 34.84
CA HIS A 26 -13.06 2.61 35.16
C HIS A 26 -13.56 1.76 34.00
N ASN A 27 -12.90 1.81 32.85
CA ASN A 27 -13.31 1.11 31.63
C ASN A 27 -14.78 1.39 31.23
N LEU A 28 -15.25 2.63 31.46
CA LEU A 28 -16.61 3.07 31.18
C LEU A 28 -16.73 3.75 29.80
N LEU A 29 -15.64 3.89 29.08
CA LEU A 29 -15.67 4.43 27.72
C LEU A 29 -16.21 3.36 26.78
N GLU A 30 -17.45 3.53 26.36
CA GLU A 30 -17.95 2.78 25.21
C GLU A 30 -17.20 3.27 23.95
N MET A 31 -16.63 2.34 23.21
CA MET A 31 -16.02 2.63 21.93
C MET A 31 -17.08 3.22 20.97
N PRO A 32 -16.82 4.38 20.37
CA PRO A 32 -17.72 4.95 19.38
C PRO A 32 -17.97 3.96 18.25
N LYS A 33 -19.23 3.78 17.88
CA LYS A 33 -19.61 2.88 16.80
C LYS A 33 -19.39 3.47 15.41
N PHE A 34 -19.38 4.79 15.31
CA PHE A 34 -19.32 5.55 14.05
C PHE A 34 -18.31 6.69 14.14
N GLY A 35 -17.93 7.26 13.00
CA GLY A 35 -17.08 8.45 12.94
C GLY A 35 -15.59 8.15 13.00
N TRP A 36 -15.18 6.92 12.73
CA TRP A 36 -13.78 6.54 12.58
C TRP A 36 -13.30 6.85 11.19
N GLU A 37 -12.10 7.40 11.09
CA GLU A 37 -11.40 7.70 9.85
C GLU A 37 -10.25 6.72 9.68
N TYR A 38 -10.09 6.19 8.47
CA TYR A 38 -8.94 5.37 8.11
C TYR A 38 -7.75 6.27 7.80
N ILE A 39 -6.60 6.01 8.43
CA ILE A 39 -5.38 6.82 8.26
C ILE A 39 -4.35 6.11 7.39
N GLY A 40 -4.18 4.80 7.54
CA GLY A 40 -3.21 4.05 6.75
C GLY A 40 -2.84 2.69 7.33
N MET A 41 -1.86 2.04 6.68
CA MET A 41 -1.37 0.72 7.04
C MET A 41 0.16 0.71 7.12
N GLU A 42 0.70 -0.04 8.08
CA GLU A 42 2.11 -0.36 8.21
C GLU A 42 2.32 -1.88 8.22
N ASP A 43 3.35 -2.37 7.51
CA ASP A 43 3.81 -3.76 7.61
C ASP A 43 4.95 -3.85 8.62
N LEU A 44 4.70 -4.43 9.76
CA LEU A 44 5.66 -4.61 10.84
C LEU A 44 6.72 -5.69 10.54
N GLY A 45 6.61 -6.35 9.37
CA GLY A 45 7.53 -7.42 8.97
C GLY A 45 7.20 -8.79 9.56
N ASP A 46 6.78 -8.86 10.82
CA ASP A 46 6.39 -10.07 11.54
C ASP A 46 5.15 -9.83 12.43
N LEU A 47 4.65 -10.87 13.09
CA LEU A 47 3.50 -10.84 14.02
C LEU A 47 3.90 -10.24 15.38
N VAL A 48 4.31 -8.97 15.38
CA VAL A 48 4.78 -8.25 16.58
C VAL A 48 3.79 -7.21 17.09
N GLY A 49 2.84 -6.80 16.25
CA GLY A 49 1.79 -5.87 16.64
C GLY A 49 0.65 -6.53 17.38
N ARG A 50 -0.21 -5.70 18.00
CA ARG A 50 -1.39 -6.14 18.73
C ARG A 50 -2.56 -5.23 18.40
N CYS A 51 -3.74 -5.82 18.20
CA CYS A 51 -4.95 -5.07 17.84
C CYS A 51 -5.59 -4.45 19.09
N ASP A 52 -5.69 -3.12 19.16
CA ASP A 52 -6.31 -2.41 20.28
C ASP A 52 -7.80 -2.73 20.47
N ASN A 53 -8.46 -3.27 19.43
CA ASN A 53 -9.89 -3.58 19.49
C ASN A 53 -10.21 -5.04 19.88
N CYS A 54 -9.37 -6.02 19.51
CA CYS A 54 -9.66 -7.45 19.75
C CYS A 54 -8.47 -8.26 20.25
N ASP A 55 -7.36 -7.59 20.56
CA ASP A 55 -6.13 -8.17 21.14
C ASP A 55 -5.43 -9.22 20.26
N SER A 56 -5.83 -9.40 18.99
CA SER A 56 -5.16 -10.33 18.07
C SER A 56 -3.78 -9.82 17.65
N GLN A 57 -2.86 -10.74 17.38
CA GLN A 57 -1.53 -10.42 16.86
C GLN A 57 -1.63 -9.90 15.42
N LEU A 58 -0.83 -8.88 15.09
CA LEU A 58 -0.82 -8.20 13.81
C LEU A 58 0.59 -8.21 13.21
N ARG A 59 0.66 -8.49 11.92
CA ARG A 59 1.77 -8.13 11.06
C ARG A 59 1.47 -6.83 10.31
N TYR A 60 0.27 -6.72 9.74
CA TYR A 60 -0.20 -5.50 9.11
C TYR A 60 -1.03 -4.73 10.12
N GLN A 61 -0.52 -3.56 10.50
CA GLN A 61 -1.14 -2.69 11.48
C GLN A 61 -1.83 -1.55 10.74
N HIS A 62 -3.14 -1.44 10.94
CA HIS A 62 -3.94 -0.37 10.39
C HIS A 62 -4.19 0.69 11.46
N THR A 63 -4.02 1.94 11.09
CA THR A 63 -4.29 3.08 11.97
C THR A 63 -5.64 3.67 11.63
N VAL A 64 -6.49 3.80 12.64
CA VAL A 64 -7.78 4.51 12.55
C VAL A 64 -7.83 5.62 13.60
N TYR A 65 -8.57 6.67 13.30
CA TYR A 65 -8.67 7.84 14.17
C TYR A 65 -10.13 8.18 14.46
N HIS A 66 -10.39 8.58 15.71
CA HIS A 66 -11.69 9.14 16.11
C HIS A 66 -11.47 10.35 17.03
N PRO A 67 -12.20 11.49 16.83
CA PRO A 67 -11.96 12.72 17.61
C PRO A 67 -12.08 12.58 19.12
N SER A 68 -12.93 11.67 19.61
CA SER A 68 -13.12 11.46 21.04
C SER A 68 -12.20 10.41 21.65
N VAL A 69 -11.57 9.55 20.85
CA VAL A 69 -10.70 8.45 21.33
C VAL A 69 -9.23 8.70 20.99
N GLY A 70 -8.96 9.24 19.80
CA GLY A 70 -7.63 9.39 19.25
C GLY A 70 -7.33 8.27 18.26
N TYR A 71 -6.06 7.89 18.15
CA TYR A 71 -5.60 6.83 17.25
C TYR A 71 -5.72 5.45 17.89
N LEU A 72 -6.14 4.47 17.10
CA LEU A 72 -6.08 3.05 17.43
C LEU A 72 -5.30 2.31 16.35
N TYR A 73 -4.58 1.28 16.79
CA TYR A 73 -3.82 0.37 15.95
C TYR A 73 -4.54 -0.97 15.91
N VAL A 74 -5.07 -1.32 14.76
CA VAL A 74 -6.00 -2.45 14.64
C VAL A 74 -5.67 -3.33 13.43
N GLY A 75 -6.22 -4.55 13.39
CA GLY A 75 -6.18 -5.40 12.21
C GLY A 75 -7.21 -4.97 11.17
N ALA A 76 -7.02 -5.36 9.90
CA ALA A 76 -7.86 -4.97 8.77
C ALA A 76 -9.37 -5.15 9.03
N THR A 77 -9.77 -6.32 9.57
CA THR A 77 -11.19 -6.59 9.87
C THR A 77 -11.78 -5.64 10.92
N CYS A 78 -10.96 -5.24 11.91
CA CYS A 78 -11.39 -4.28 12.92
C CYS A 78 -11.44 -2.86 12.34
N ALA A 79 -10.47 -2.50 11.51
CA ALA A 79 -10.46 -1.22 10.79
C ALA A 79 -11.71 -1.09 9.91
N ASP A 80 -12.01 -2.09 9.06
CA ASP A 80 -13.17 -2.08 8.18
C ASP A 80 -14.49 -1.94 8.95
N LYS A 81 -14.61 -2.60 10.12
CA LYS A 81 -15.81 -2.48 10.96
C LYS A 81 -15.95 -1.11 11.59
N LEU A 82 -14.85 -0.51 12.06
CA LEU A 82 -14.85 0.80 12.70
C LEU A 82 -15.13 1.91 11.68
N THR A 83 -14.54 1.84 10.50
CA THR A 83 -14.69 2.84 9.44
C THR A 83 -15.88 2.60 8.51
N GLU A 84 -16.61 1.50 8.70
CA GLU A 84 -17.72 1.06 7.83
C GLU A 84 -17.32 0.98 6.34
N SER A 85 -16.05 0.65 6.07
CA SER A 85 -15.48 0.53 4.73
C SER A 85 -14.78 -0.83 4.55
N GLN A 86 -14.27 -1.12 3.36
CA GLN A 86 -13.42 -2.28 3.08
C GLN A 86 -11.99 -1.87 2.72
N GLU A 87 -11.65 -0.60 2.90
CA GLU A 87 -10.39 -0.01 2.46
C GLU A 87 -9.18 -0.70 3.10
N ALA A 88 -9.23 -0.99 4.39
CA ALA A 88 -8.14 -1.64 5.10
C ALA A 88 -7.88 -3.06 4.58
N SER A 89 -8.92 -3.86 4.41
CA SER A 89 -8.81 -5.23 3.87
C SER A 89 -8.34 -5.25 2.42
N GLU A 90 -8.79 -4.31 1.60
CA GLU A 90 -8.37 -4.22 0.20
C GLU A 90 -6.91 -3.81 0.08
N LEU A 91 -6.47 -2.83 0.87
CA LEU A 91 -5.08 -2.39 0.91
C LEU A 91 -4.15 -3.51 1.37
N GLU A 92 -4.51 -4.23 2.42
CA GLU A 92 -3.74 -5.38 2.90
C GLU A 92 -3.64 -6.50 1.85
N LYS A 93 -4.75 -6.82 1.17
CA LYS A 93 -4.77 -7.80 0.07
C LYS A 93 -3.87 -7.36 -1.09
N ARG A 94 -3.92 -6.07 -1.46
CA ARG A 94 -3.06 -5.50 -2.51
C ARG A 94 -1.59 -5.63 -2.14
N GLU A 95 -1.22 -5.29 -0.91
CA GLU A 95 0.18 -5.38 -0.45
C GLU A 95 0.68 -6.83 -0.41
N LYS A 96 -0.14 -7.77 0.06
CA LYS A 96 0.18 -9.21 0.00
C LYS A 96 0.39 -9.72 -1.42
N ARG A 97 -0.48 -9.29 -2.36
CA ARG A 97 -0.34 -9.62 -3.79
C ARG A 97 0.94 -9.02 -4.37
N LYS A 98 1.28 -7.77 -4.04
CA LYS A 98 2.52 -7.12 -4.44
C LYS A 98 3.73 -7.90 -3.99
N LYS A 99 3.83 -8.23 -2.70
CA LYS A 99 4.94 -9.02 -2.16
C LYS A 99 5.09 -10.40 -2.78
N SER A 100 3.96 -11.09 -3.02
CA SER A 100 3.96 -12.36 -3.73
C SER A 100 4.43 -12.18 -5.17
N SER A 101 3.98 -11.13 -5.84
CA SER A 101 4.34 -10.78 -7.20
C SER A 101 5.84 -10.56 -7.36
N LEU A 102 6.46 -9.81 -6.45
CA LEU A 102 7.89 -9.50 -6.51
C LEU A 102 8.79 -10.75 -6.43
N LYS A 103 8.32 -11.80 -5.77
CA LYS A 103 9.07 -13.06 -5.58
C LYS A 103 9.01 -14.01 -6.80
N THR A 104 8.08 -13.82 -7.72
CA THR A 104 7.79 -14.79 -8.80
C THR A 104 8.42 -14.46 -10.13
N TRP A 105 9.32 -13.47 -10.19
CA TRP A 105 10.12 -13.19 -11.39
C TRP A 105 11.14 -14.31 -11.61
N LYS A 106 11.29 -14.71 -12.87
CA LYS A 106 12.24 -15.74 -13.30
C LYS A 106 13.43 -15.07 -13.96
N GLN A 107 14.60 -15.66 -13.79
CA GLN A 107 15.80 -15.23 -14.49
C GLN A 107 15.95 -16.05 -15.77
N GLY A 108 16.05 -15.37 -16.90
CA GLY A 108 16.33 -15.94 -18.22
C GLY A 108 17.81 -15.84 -18.57
N GLU A 109 18.09 -16.03 -19.86
CA GLU A 109 19.42 -15.88 -20.42
C GLU A 109 19.92 -14.44 -20.31
N ASN A 110 21.22 -14.24 -20.17
CA ASN A 110 21.86 -12.91 -20.04
C ASN A 110 21.38 -12.06 -18.84
N GLY A 111 20.86 -12.68 -17.78
CA GLY A 111 20.45 -11.98 -16.58
C GLY A 111 19.12 -11.23 -16.69
N ILE A 112 18.41 -11.37 -17.81
CA ILE A 112 17.11 -10.75 -18.00
C ILE A 112 16.09 -11.37 -17.04
N LEU A 113 15.39 -10.54 -16.27
CA LEU A 113 14.29 -11.00 -15.43
C LEU A 113 12.99 -10.92 -16.24
N PHE A 114 12.17 -11.96 -16.16
CA PHE A 114 10.89 -11.96 -16.85
C PHE A 114 9.75 -12.52 -16.01
N ARG A 115 8.55 -12.06 -16.34
CA ARG A 115 7.30 -12.51 -15.74
C ARG A 115 6.14 -12.28 -16.71
N ASN A 116 5.17 -13.18 -16.69
CA ASN A 116 3.90 -12.96 -17.39
C ASN A 116 2.85 -12.44 -16.40
N PHE A 117 2.22 -11.34 -16.76
CA PHE A 117 1.00 -10.84 -16.13
C PHE A 117 -0.15 -11.07 -17.14
N ASN A 118 -1.02 -12.02 -16.84
CA ASN A 118 -2.03 -12.51 -17.78
C ASN A 118 -1.39 -12.93 -19.11
N LYS A 119 -1.78 -12.27 -20.23
CA LYS A 119 -1.28 -12.52 -21.58
C LYS A 119 0.02 -11.77 -21.90
N ASN A 120 0.39 -10.75 -21.14
CA ASN A 120 1.51 -9.87 -21.45
C ASN A 120 2.80 -10.35 -20.78
N ARG A 121 3.91 -10.34 -21.53
CA ARG A 121 5.23 -10.70 -21.04
C ARG A 121 6.01 -9.45 -20.67
N PHE A 122 6.38 -9.34 -19.40
CA PHE A 122 7.25 -8.31 -18.88
C PHE A 122 8.67 -8.83 -18.79
N GLU A 123 9.63 -8.02 -19.22
CA GLU A 123 11.06 -8.27 -19.10
C GLU A 123 11.74 -7.05 -18.47
N ILE A 124 12.65 -7.30 -17.54
CA ILE A 124 13.49 -6.26 -16.94
C ILE A 124 14.91 -6.49 -17.42
N HIS A 125 15.46 -5.49 -18.07
CA HIS A 125 16.81 -5.47 -18.62
C HIS A 125 17.69 -4.52 -17.82
N THR A 126 18.92 -4.94 -17.54
CA THR A 126 19.92 -4.09 -16.91
C THR A 126 20.70 -3.33 -17.98
N ASN A 127 20.75 -2.02 -17.89
CA ASN A 127 21.46 -1.10 -18.78
C ASN A 127 22.46 -0.26 -17.97
N GLY A 128 23.64 -0.81 -17.72
CA GLY A 128 24.59 -0.17 -16.81
C GLY A 128 24.03 -0.08 -15.38
N ASP A 129 23.86 1.15 -14.89
CA ASP A 129 23.36 1.42 -13.54
C ASP A 129 21.81 1.51 -13.47
N PHE A 130 21.12 1.35 -14.59
CA PHE A 130 19.67 1.51 -14.68
C PHE A 130 18.98 0.23 -15.15
N PHE A 131 17.71 0.12 -14.82
CA PHE A 131 16.82 -0.95 -15.23
C PHE A 131 15.76 -0.40 -16.18
N THR A 132 15.49 -1.12 -17.28
CA THR A 132 14.43 -0.78 -18.23
C THR A 132 13.43 -1.93 -18.32
N ILE A 133 12.18 -1.59 -18.61
CA ILE A 133 11.11 -2.59 -18.75
C ILE A 133 10.73 -2.73 -20.21
N LYS A 134 10.55 -3.98 -20.64
CA LYS A 134 9.90 -4.34 -21.90
C LYS A 134 8.58 -5.02 -21.63
N ILE A 135 7.55 -4.68 -22.41
CA ILE A 135 6.25 -5.34 -22.39
C ILE A 135 5.95 -5.84 -23.80
N ASP A 136 5.86 -7.16 -23.98
CA ASP A 136 5.60 -7.80 -25.29
C ASP A 136 6.55 -7.33 -26.42
N GLY A 137 7.79 -7.00 -26.07
CA GLY A 137 8.81 -6.52 -27.00
C GLY A 137 8.97 -5.00 -27.06
N TYR A 138 8.02 -4.22 -26.58
CA TYR A 138 8.08 -2.75 -26.54
C TYR A 138 8.86 -2.27 -25.32
N ILE A 139 9.84 -1.40 -25.53
CA ILE A 139 10.64 -0.81 -24.45
C ILE A 139 9.91 0.41 -23.92
N LEU A 140 9.74 0.48 -22.60
CA LEU A 140 9.23 1.67 -21.95
C LEU A 140 10.29 2.79 -21.92
N ASP A 141 9.84 4.04 -22.02
CA ASP A 141 10.71 5.22 -21.95
C ASP A 141 11.27 5.44 -20.52
N GLU A 142 10.62 4.85 -19.51
CA GLU A 142 11.02 4.95 -18.13
C GLU A 142 12.23 4.08 -17.79
N SER A 143 13.13 4.63 -16.97
CA SER A 143 14.27 3.91 -16.39
C SER A 143 14.19 3.94 -14.86
N PHE A 144 14.65 2.85 -14.22
CA PHE A 144 14.55 2.64 -12.79
C PHE A 144 15.94 2.49 -12.18
N GLN A 145 16.12 2.96 -10.95
CA GLN A 145 17.40 2.88 -10.24
C GLN A 145 17.63 1.49 -9.62
N SER A 146 16.58 0.70 -9.45
CA SER A 146 16.70 -0.65 -8.89
C SER A 146 15.75 -1.64 -9.55
N GLU A 147 16.13 -2.91 -9.52
CA GLU A 147 15.28 -4.04 -9.90
C GLU A 147 13.95 -4.04 -9.14
N TYR A 148 14.00 -3.68 -7.86
CA TYR A 148 12.83 -3.61 -7.00
C TYR A 148 11.82 -2.56 -7.51
N GLU A 149 12.29 -1.37 -7.86
CA GLU A 149 11.43 -0.31 -8.42
C GLU A 149 10.79 -0.73 -9.74
N ALA A 150 11.58 -1.32 -10.64
CA ALA A 150 11.07 -1.84 -11.91
C ALA A 150 9.98 -2.92 -11.70
N LYS A 151 10.20 -3.86 -10.78
CA LYS A 151 9.21 -4.88 -10.42
C LYS A 151 7.93 -4.28 -9.80
N CYS A 152 8.07 -3.27 -8.94
CA CYS A 152 6.94 -2.55 -8.36
C CYS A 152 6.13 -1.83 -9.43
N PHE A 153 6.78 -1.13 -10.34
CA PHE A 153 6.12 -0.43 -11.44
C PHE A 153 5.35 -1.41 -12.35
N ALA A 154 5.95 -2.52 -12.73
CA ALA A 154 5.29 -3.56 -13.52
C ALA A 154 4.04 -4.13 -12.81
N PHE A 155 4.10 -4.30 -11.49
CA PHE A 155 2.96 -4.74 -10.70
C PHE A 155 1.84 -3.68 -10.67
N GLU A 156 2.17 -2.40 -10.50
CA GLU A 156 1.19 -1.30 -10.50
C GLU A 156 0.49 -1.17 -11.85
N LEU A 157 1.22 -1.27 -12.97
CA LEU A 157 0.63 -1.29 -14.31
C LEU A 157 -0.39 -2.41 -14.47
N TYR A 158 -0.05 -3.61 -13.98
CA TYR A 158 -0.93 -4.76 -14.03
C TYR A 158 -2.19 -4.57 -13.19
N VAL A 159 -2.04 -4.13 -11.93
CA VAL A 159 -3.18 -4.01 -10.99
C VAL A 159 -4.12 -2.88 -11.38
N ASN A 160 -3.59 -1.80 -11.93
CA ASN A 160 -4.39 -0.65 -12.37
C ASN A 160 -4.99 -0.84 -13.78
N GLY A 161 -4.70 -1.97 -14.47
CA GLY A 161 -5.23 -2.25 -15.80
C GLY A 161 -4.68 -1.35 -16.93
N MET A 162 -3.53 -0.71 -16.70
CA MET A 162 -2.95 0.29 -17.61
C MET A 162 -2.08 -0.31 -18.73
N ILE A 163 -1.94 -1.63 -18.78
CA ILE A 163 -1.04 -2.31 -19.73
C ILE A 163 -1.47 -2.08 -21.18
N ASP A 164 -2.76 -2.29 -21.48
CA ASP A 164 -3.28 -2.18 -22.85
C ASP A 164 -3.19 -0.72 -23.37
N GLU A 165 -3.45 0.26 -22.51
CA GLU A 165 -3.31 1.70 -22.83
C GLU A 165 -1.84 2.03 -23.11
N MET A 166 -0.92 1.62 -22.26
CA MET A 166 0.51 1.87 -22.44
C MET A 166 1.07 1.22 -23.70
N ILE A 167 0.67 0.00 -24.05
CA ILE A 167 1.06 -0.65 -25.29
C ILE A 167 0.52 0.14 -26.50
N SER A 168 -0.72 0.64 -26.45
CA SER A 168 -1.32 1.44 -27.50
C SER A 168 -0.53 2.74 -27.76
N ASP A 169 -0.15 3.43 -26.68
CA ASP A 169 0.65 4.66 -26.75
C ASP A 169 2.05 4.41 -27.35
N LEU A 170 2.69 3.30 -26.98
CA LEU A 170 3.99 2.90 -27.54
C LEU A 170 3.88 2.61 -29.03
N HIS A 171 2.85 1.88 -29.47
CA HIS A 171 2.57 1.65 -30.89
C HIS A 171 2.40 2.93 -31.67
N GLN A 172 1.66 3.90 -31.11
CA GLN A 172 1.43 5.18 -31.76
C GLN A 172 2.73 5.98 -31.90
N LYS A 173 3.56 6.01 -30.85
CA LYS A 173 4.88 6.67 -30.87
C LYS A 173 5.82 6.06 -31.92
N GLU A 174 5.93 4.72 -31.98
CA GLU A 174 6.73 4.04 -33.00
C GLU A 174 6.25 4.33 -34.43
N TRP A 175 4.92 4.36 -34.62
CA TRP A 175 4.33 4.69 -35.91
C TRP A 175 4.64 6.12 -36.34
N GLU A 176 4.59 7.09 -35.44
CA GLU A 176 4.95 8.47 -35.72
C GLU A 176 6.44 8.64 -36.03
N GLN A 177 7.31 7.97 -35.28
CA GLN A 177 8.75 7.93 -35.57
C GLN A 177 9.05 7.35 -36.95
N PHE A 178 8.39 6.24 -37.31
CA PHE A 178 8.51 5.63 -38.64
C PHE A 178 8.06 6.58 -39.75
N LYS A 179 6.93 7.26 -39.61
CA LYS A 179 6.45 8.25 -40.57
C LYS A 179 7.45 9.40 -40.77
N ASN A 180 7.99 9.91 -39.68
CA ASN A 180 8.96 11.00 -39.70
C ASN A 180 10.25 10.58 -40.42
N LYS A 181 10.73 9.36 -40.16
CA LYS A 181 11.91 8.80 -40.85
C LYS A 181 11.68 8.63 -42.34
N VAL A 182 10.53 8.07 -42.75
CA VAL A 182 10.18 7.92 -44.17
C VAL A 182 10.06 9.27 -44.88
N ASN A 183 9.48 10.27 -44.24
CA ASN A 183 9.38 11.61 -44.78
C ASN A 183 10.76 12.28 -44.93
N CYS A 184 11.67 12.11 -43.97
CA CYS A 184 13.05 12.60 -44.09
C CYS A 184 13.80 11.92 -45.24
N ASP A 185 13.67 10.60 -45.41
CA ASP A 185 14.33 9.83 -46.48
C ASP A 185 13.82 10.18 -47.87
N LEU A 186 12.55 10.66 -47.97
CA LEU A 186 11.96 11.17 -49.22
C LEU A 186 12.47 12.57 -49.58
N LEU A 187 12.62 13.44 -48.57
CA LEU A 187 13.13 14.82 -48.77
C LEU A 187 14.64 14.89 -49.05
N MET A 188 15.41 13.88 -48.74
CA MET A 188 16.85 13.79 -49.05
C MET A 188 17.15 13.23 -50.44
N LYS A 189 16.14 12.84 -51.23
CA LYS A 189 16.28 12.28 -52.57
C LYS A 189 15.91 13.26 -53.69
N GLU A 190 15.55 14.48 -53.36
CA GLU A 190 15.39 15.63 -54.26
C GLU A 190 16.68 16.51 -54.23
#